data_1c7c733c2371b39152db27538faa2263
#
_entry.id   1c7c733c2371b39152db27538faa2263
#
_cell.length_a   1.000
_cell.length_b   1.000
_cell.length_c   1.000
_cell.angle_alpha   90.00
_cell.angle_beta   90.00
_cell.angle_gamma   90.00
#
_symmetry.space_group_name_H-M   'P 1'
#
loop_
_entity.id
_entity.type
_entity.pdbx_description
1 polymer ?
#
loop_
_entity_poly.entity_id
_entity_poly.type
_entity_poly.pdbx_seq_one_letter_code
_entity_poly.pdbx_strand_id
1 'polypeptide(L)'
;MRGGPDDAELARRAADGESDAFGVLVDRHAGAARRVARAVLDHPQDADDAAQEGFLAAWQAIDKYDPRQPFAPWLLRIVINEARDLRRRRTVRTTTSIPLSVEAPGPSPETATDAALIGDRLRAALAGLPERQRVVVMLFDAEGWAHGEIGGLLGIPDGTVRSELHHARRALRQTLEGLWKERS
;
A
#
# COMPACT_ATOMS: atom_id res chain seq x y z
N MET A 1 21.74 2.74 23.83
CA MET A 1 21.03 1.54 23.37
C MET A 1 21.51 1.28 21.94
N ARG A 2 22.17 0.16 21.68
CA ARG A 2 22.53 -0.21 20.29
C ARG A 2 21.22 -0.58 19.59
N GLY A 3 20.84 0.17 18.56
CA GLY A 3 19.72 -0.20 17.70
C GLY A 3 19.97 -1.61 17.14
N GLY A 4 18.92 -2.41 16.98
CA GLY A 4 19.03 -3.72 16.33
C GLY A 4 19.64 -3.59 14.92
N PRO A 5 19.94 -4.72 14.25
CA PRO A 5 20.54 -4.72 12.92
C PRO A 5 19.70 -3.90 11.95
N ASP A 6 20.34 -3.17 11.05
CA ASP A 6 19.63 -2.41 10.02
C ASP A 6 19.06 -3.35 8.93
N ASP A 7 18.22 -2.81 8.05
CA ASP A 7 17.57 -3.62 7.01
C ASP A 7 18.57 -4.21 6.01
N ALA A 8 19.68 -3.51 5.73
CA ALA A 8 20.68 -3.99 4.79
C ALA A 8 21.45 -5.20 5.39
N GLU A 9 21.72 -5.15 6.68
CA GLU A 9 22.32 -6.27 7.42
C GLU A 9 21.38 -7.47 7.47
N LEU A 10 20.10 -7.23 7.81
CA LEU A 10 19.09 -8.28 7.84
C LEU A 10 18.88 -8.91 6.46
N ALA A 11 18.82 -8.11 5.40
CA ALA A 11 18.66 -8.61 4.04
C ALA A 11 19.87 -9.45 3.60
N ARG A 12 21.09 -9.07 3.98
CA ARG A 12 22.29 -9.86 3.71
C ARG A 12 22.23 -11.23 4.39
N ARG A 13 21.90 -11.25 5.69
CA ARG A 13 21.74 -12.49 6.45
C ARG A 13 20.62 -13.37 5.89
N ALA A 14 19.53 -12.75 5.45
CA ALA A 14 18.44 -13.44 4.79
C ALA A 14 18.90 -14.08 3.45
N ALA A 15 19.73 -13.39 2.67
CA ALA A 15 20.31 -13.93 1.43
C ALA A 15 21.27 -15.10 1.70
N ASP A 16 21.92 -15.12 2.87
CA ASP A 16 22.75 -16.24 3.33
C ASP A 16 21.92 -17.42 3.89
N GLY A 17 20.57 -17.33 3.84
CA GLY A 17 19.64 -18.39 4.23
C GLY A 17 19.08 -18.29 5.64
N GLU A 18 19.36 -17.20 6.39
CA GLU A 18 18.81 -16.99 7.74
C GLU A 18 17.35 -16.50 7.66
N SER A 19 16.40 -17.42 7.74
CA SER A 19 14.95 -17.10 7.68
C SER A 19 14.51 -16.15 8.80
N ASP A 20 15.09 -16.24 9.97
CA ASP A 20 14.76 -15.37 11.12
C ASP A 20 15.11 -13.90 10.83
N ALA A 21 16.20 -13.64 10.09
CA ALA A 21 16.56 -12.28 9.67
C ALA A 21 15.50 -11.70 8.73
N PHE A 22 14.98 -12.50 7.80
CA PHE A 22 13.86 -12.09 6.95
C PHE A 22 12.56 -11.89 7.73
N GLY A 23 12.30 -12.73 8.73
CA GLY A 23 11.17 -12.57 9.65
C GLY A 23 11.14 -11.18 10.31
N VAL A 24 12.30 -10.67 10.73
CA VAL A 24 12.42 -9.31 11.29
C VAL A 24 12.10 -8.24 10.24
N LEU A 25 12.51 -8.42 8.98
CA LEU A 25 12.14 -7.51 7.87
C LEU A 25 10.64 -7.53 7.61
N VAL A 26 10.01 -8.71 7.65
CA VAL A 26 8.56 -8.83 7.51
C VAL A 26 7.85 -8.04 8.61
N ASP A 27 8.23 -8.22 9.88
CA ASP A 27 7.60 -7.52 11.00
C ASP A 27 7.73 -6.00 10.88
N ARG A 28 8.90 -5.50 10.44
CA ARG A 28 9.15 -4.05 10.26
C ARG A 28 8.30 -3.44 9.15
N HIS A 29 8.13 -4.16 8.04
CA HIS A 29 7.56 -3.61 6.81
C HIS A 29 6.12 -4.06 6.52
N ALA A 30 5.55 -5.00 7.30
CA ALA A 30 4.22 -5.54 7.08
C ALA A 30 3.13 -4.45 7.06
N GLY A 31 3.24 -3.46 7.95
CA GLY A 31 2.30 -2.34 8.00
C GLY A 31 2.32 -1.51 6.72
N ALA A 32 3.51 -1.11 6.26
CA ALA A 32 3.68 -0.33 5.03
C ALA A 32 3.24 -1.12 3.80
N ALA A 33 3.62 -2.41 3.71
CA ALA A 33 3.24 -3.30 2.61
C ALA A 33 1.70 -3.40 2.46
N ARG A 34 0.98 -3.66 3.57
CA ARG A 34 -0.49 -3.71 3.55
C ARG A 34 -1.12 -2.38 3.16
N ARG A 35 -0.62 -1.25 3.68
CA ARG A 35 -1.16 0.08 3.34
C ARG A 35 -0.96 0.40 1.87
N VAL A 36 0.20 0.10 1.31
CA VAL A 36 0.49 0.33 -0.11
C VAL A 36 -0.32 -0.62 -1.00
N ALA A 37 -0.46 -1.90 -0.62
CA ALA A 37 -1.35 -2.83 -1.33
C ALA A 37 -2.81 -2.33 -1.33
N ARG A 38 -3.31 -1.79 -0.21
CA ARG A 38 -4.64 -1.16 -0.12
C ARG A 38 -4.78 0.13 -0.94
N ALA A 39 -3.69 0.82 -1.24
CA ALA A 39 -3.73 1.94 -2.17
C ALA A 39 -3.91 1.49 -3.64
N VAL A 40 -3.58 0.24 -3.95
CA VAL A 40 -3.75 -0.36 -5.28
C VAL A 40 -5.05 -1.14 -5.39
N LEU A 41 -5.46 -1.86 -4.34
CA LEU A 41 -6.59 -2.79 -4.30
C LEU A 41 -7.71 -2.26 -3.42
N ASP A 42 -8.95 -2.36 -3.90
CA ASP A 42 -10.12 -1.83 -3.18
C ASP A 42 -10.59 -2.77 -2.05
N HIS A 43 -10.35 -4.08 -2.20
CA HIS A 43 -10.74 -5.07 -1.18
C HIS A 43 -9.61 -5.31 -0.16
N PRO A 44 -9.89 -5.17 1.15
CA PRO A 44 -8.88 -5.37 2.19
C PRO A 44 -8.22 -6.73 2.17
N GLN A 45 -9.00 -7.79 1.94
CA GLN A 45 -8.50 -9.17 1.90
C GLN A 45 -7.51 -9.38 0.76
N ASP A 46 -7.81 -8.82 -0.44
CA ASP A 46 -6.91 -8.88 -1.59
C ASP A 46 -5.59 -8.13 -1.33
N ALA A 47 -5.67 -7.02 -0.61
CA ALA A 47 -4.49 -6.26 -0.24
C ALA A 47 -3.62 -7.02 0.76
N ASP A 48 -4.22 -7.74 1.69
CA ASP A 48 -3.48 -8.59 2.63
C ASP A 48 -2.84 -9.78 1.90
N ASP A 49 -3.55 -10.42 0.96
CA ASP A 49 -3.01 -11.47 0.10
C ASP A 49 -1.86 -10.96 -0.77
N ALA A 50 -2.03 -9.80 -1.43
CA ALA A 50 -0.98 -9.20 -2.26
C ALA A 50 0.26 -8.81 -1.44
N ALA A 51 0.09 -8.36 -0.20
CA ALA A 51 1.22 -8.08 0.69
C ALA A 51 1.97 -9.36 1.07
N GLN A 52 1.27 -10.47 1.36
CA GLN A 52 1.88 -11.76 1.63
C GLN A 52 2.64 -12.31 0.42
N GLU A 53 2.03 -12.30 -0.76
CA GLU A 53 2.67 -12.70 -2.02
C GLU A 53 3.90 -11.82 -2.31
N GLY A 54 3.81 -10.51 -2.02
CA GLY A 54 4.94 -9.58 -2.14
C GLY A 54 6.11 -9.96 -1.23
N PHE A 55 5.87 -10.39 0.01
CA PHE A 55 6.93 -10.89 0.88
C PHE A 55 7.51 -12.22 0.41
N LEU A 56 6.68 -13.14 -0.09
CA LEU A 56 7.15 -14.40 -0.66
C LEU A 56 8.03 -14.14 -1.89
N ALA A 57 7.59 -13.27 -2.80
CA ALA A 57 8.38 -12.87 -3.96
C ALA A 57 9.69 -12.17 -3.57
N ALA A 58 9.66 -11.33 -2.53
CA ALA A 58 10.86 -10.68 -1.99
C ALA A 58 11.82 -11.71 -1.39
N TRP A 59 11.34 -12.69 -0.64
CA TRP A 59 12.17 -13.79 -0.13
C TRP A 59 12.85 -14.57 -1.26
N GLN A 60 12.11 -14.90 -2.30
CA GLN A 60 12.63 -15.63 -3.47
C GLN A 60 13.64 -14.81 -4.30
N ALA A 61 13.61 -13.49 -4.18
CA ALA A 61 14.49 -12.58 -4.91
C ALA A 61 15.51 -11.87 -4.02
N ILE A 62 15.67 -12.29 -2.76
CA ILE A 62 16.51 -11.59 -1.79
C ILE A 62 17.98 -11.57 -2.19
N ASP A 63 18.45 -12.57 -2.90
CA ASP A 63 19.80 -12.66 -3.48
C ASP A 63 20.06 -11.59 -4.55
N LYS A 64 19.00 -11.01 -5.14
CA LYS A 64 19.07 -9.94 -6.15
C LYS A 64 18.97 -8.54 -5.55
N TYR A 65 18.69 -8.44 -4.25
CA TYR A 65 18.64 -7.15 -3.57
C TYR A 65 20.05 -6.54 -3.45
N ASP A 66 20.19 -5.28 -3.81
CA ASP A 66 21.43 -4.51 -3.60
C ASP A 66 21.42 -3.82 -2.22
N PRO A 67 22.24 -4.27 -1.26
CA PRO A 67 22.26 -3.71 0.10
C PRO A 67 22.67 -2.23 0.18
N ARG A 68 23.17 -1.63 -0.92
CA ARG A 68 23.47 -0.20 -1.00
C ARG A 68 22.22 0.65 -1.22
N GLN A 69 21.10 0.02 -1.57
CA GLN A 69 19.80 0.69 -1.74
C GLN A 69 18.93 0.47 -0.50
N PRO A 70 18.01 1.40 -0.17
CA PRO A 70 17.06 1.19 0.91
C PRO A 70 16.17 -0.05 0.64
N PHE A 71 15.96 -0.88 1.67
CA PHE A 71 15.17 -2.11 1.53
C PHE A 71 13.67 -1.84 1.26
N ALA A 72 13.08 -0.87 1.97
CA ALA A 72 11.66 -0.58 1.85
C ALA A 72 11.21 -0.22 0.41
N PRO A 73 11.89 0.66 -0.36
CA PRO A 73 11.55 0.90 -1.76
C PRO A 73 11.63 -0.33 -2.65
N TRP A 74 12.62 -1.19 -2.45
CA TRP A 74 12.76 -2.42 -3.20
C TRP A 74 11.59 -3.39 -2.90
N LEU A 75 11.28 -3.62 -1.64
CA LEU A 75 10.15 -4.45 -1.20
C LEU A 75 8.82 -3.90 -1.70
N LEU A 76 8.54 -2.61 -1.48
CA LEU A 76 7.24 -2.03 -1.83
C LEU A 76 7.00 -1.99 -3.34
N ARG A 77 8.06 -1.95 -4.16
CA ARG A 77 7.94 -2.13 -5.60
C ARG A 77 7.41 -3.53 -5.95
N ILE A 78 7.89 -4.56 -5.27
CA ILE A 78 7.42 -5.94 -5.43
C ILE A 78 5.94 -6.03 -5.02
N VAL A 79 5.59 -5.51 -3.86
CA VAL A 79 4.20 -5.51 -3.34
C VAL A 79 3.23 -4.79 -4.29
N ILE A 80 3.61 -3.62 -4.83
CA ILE A 80 2.80 -2.88 -5.82
C ILE A 80 2.58 -3.73 -7.09
N ASN A 81 3.61 -4.42 -7.55
CA ASN A 81 3.50 -5.26 -8.73
C ASN A 81 2.57 -6.45 -8.48
N GLU A 82 2.71 -7.15 -7.36
CA GLU A 82 1.80 -8.24 -6.98
C GLU A 82 0.34 -7.76 -6.88
N ALA A 83 0.11 -6.62 -6.25
CA ALA A 83 -1.22 -6.01 -6.15
C ALA A 83 -1.81 -5.68 -7.54
N ARG A 84 -1.02 -5.13 -8.45
CA ARG A 84 -1.45 -4.84 -9.83
C ARG A 84 -1.75 -6.12 -10.61
N ASP A 85 -0.95 -7.15 -10.41
CA ASP A 85 -1.13 -8.45 -11.05
C ASP A 85 -2.40 -9.15 -10.56
N LEU A 86 -2.66 -9.11 -9.26
CA LEU A 86 -3.90 -9.63 -8.68
C LEU A 86 -5.12 -8.89 -9.25
N ARG A 87 -5.07 -7.57 -9.34
CA ARG A 87 -6.15 -6.77 -9.94
C ARG A 87 -6.40 -7.15 -11.40
N ARG A 88 -5.33 -7.29 -12.20
CA ARG A 88 -5.45 -7.71 -13.62
C ARG A 88 -6.12 -9.07 -13.74
N ARG A 89 -5.68 -10.05 -12.93
CA ARG A 89 -6.27 -11.41 -12.90
C ARG A 89 -7.76 -11.38 -12.58
N ARG A 90 -8.19 -10.54 -11.64
CA ARG A 90 -9.61 -10.39 -11.28
C ARG A 90 -10.42 -9.75 -12.39
N THR A 91 -9.93 -8.67 -13.00
CA THR A 91 -10.61 -8.01 -14.11
C THR A 91 -10.86 -8.98 -15.27
N VAL A 92 -9.89 -9.82 -15.62
CA VAL A 92 -10.05 -10.86 -16.65
C VAL A 92 -11.11 -11.89 -16.25
N ARG A 93 -11.13 -12.33 -14.99
CA ARG A 93 -12.14 -13.29 -14.50
C ARG A 93 -13.55 -12.70 -14.54
N THR A 94 -13.74 -11.46 -14.10
CA THR A 94 -15.07 -10.81 -14.13
C THR A 94 -15.57 -10.55 -15.54
N THR A 95 -14.69 -10.35 -16.51
CA THR A 95 -15.04 -10.19 -17.92
C THR A 95 -15.44 -11.53 -18.59
N THR A 96 -14.98 -12.65 -18.03
CA THR A 96 -15.22 -14.01 -18.58
C THR A 96 -16.31 -14.76 -17.81
N SER A 97 -16.72 -14.30 -16.62
CA SER A 97 -17.71 -14.95 -15.75
C SER A 97 -18.91 -14.01 -15.53
N ILE A 98 -20.12 -14.57 -15.54
CA ILE A 98 -21.37 -13.89 -15.14
C ILE A 98 -21.16 -13.33 -13.72
N PRO A 99 -21.52 -12.06 -13.43
CA PRO A 99 -21.23 -11.46 -12.13
C PRO A 99 -22.02 -12.17 -11.03
N LEU A 100 -21.34 -12.96 -10.20
CA LEU A 100 -21.84 -13.29 -8.87
C LEU A 100 -21.42 -12.16 -7.95
N SER A 101 -22.27 -11.15 -7.83
CA SER A 101 -22.13 -10.06 -6.87
C SER A 101 -22.30 -10.65 -5.46
N VAL A 102 -21.18 -10.94 -4.81
CA VAL A 102 -21.16 -11.16 -3.36
C VAL A 102 -20.73 -9.81 -2.76
N GLU A 103 -21.70 -8.98 -2.44
CA GLU A 103 -21.50 -7.85 -1.53
C GLU A 103 -21.11 -8.43 -0.17
N ALA A 104 -19.88 -8.17 0.27
CA ALA A 104 -19.49 -8.44 1.64
C ALA A 104 -20.33 -7.52 2.55
N PRO A 105 -21.00 -8.04 3.58
CA PRO A 105 -21.77 -7.20 4.51
C PRO A 105 -20.79 -6.26 5.22
N GLY A 106 -20.98 -4.95 5.02
CA GLY A 106 -20.32 -3.92 5.81
C GLY A 106 -20.76 -4.03 7.28
N PRO A 107 -19.97 -3.57 8.24
CA PRO A 107 -20.35 -3.56 9.65
C PRO A 107 -21.66 -2.80 9.84
N SER A 108 -22.57 -3.37 10.67
CA SER A 108 -23.86 -2.77 11.00
C SER A 108 -23.68 -1.37 11.61
N PRO A 109 -24.51 -0.37 11.23
CA PRO A 109 -24.33 1.04 11.64
C PRO A 109 -24.52 1.29 13.15
N GLU A 110 -25.06 0.36 13.90
CA GLU A 110 -25.58 0.62 15.26
C GLU A 110 -24.54 0.67 16.38
N THR A 111 -23.25 0.34 16.11
CA THR A 111 -22.17 0.37 17.10
C THR A 111 -20.88 1.03 16.63
N ALA A 112 -20.92 1.76 15.52
CA ALA A 112 -19.73 2.41 15.00
C ALA A 112 -19.34 3.62 15.88
N THR A 113 -18.13 3.60 16.45
CA THR A 113 -17.55 4.76 17.12
C THR A 113 -17.29 5.88 16.09
N ASP A 114 -17.29 7.16 16.54
CA ASP A 114 -16.97 8.29 15.65
C ASP A 114 -15.67 8.08 14.88
N ALA A 115 -14.68 7.44 15.50
CA ALA A 115 -13.40 7.09 14.86
C ALA A 115 -13.58 6.08 13.70
N ALA A 116 -14.46 5.09 13.86
CA ALA A 116 -14.75 4.12 12.79
C ALA A 116 -15.46 4.79 11.61
N LEU A 117 -16.42 5.69 11.88
CA LEU A 117 -17.10 6.46 10.84
C LEU A 117 -16.16 7.39 10.07
N ILE A 118 -15.22 8.04 10.75
CA ILE A 118 -14.18 8.87 10.12
C ILE A 118 -13.28 7.99 9.24
N GLY A 119 -12.89 6.82 9.74
CA GLY A 119 -12.06 5.86 8.99
C GLY A 119 -12.74 5.35 7.72
N ASP A 120 -14.05 5.07 7.78
CA ASP A 120 -14.84 4.63 6.61
C ASP A 120 -14.95 5.72 5.57
N ARG A 121 -15.18 6.97 5.98
CA ARG A 121 -15.23 8.14 5.09
C ARG A 121 -13.90 8.40 4.41
N LEU A 122 -12.80 8.33 5.17
CA LEU A 122 -11.47 8.48 4.61
C LEU A 122 -11.17 7.38 3.58
N ARG A 123 -11.55 6.13 3.88
CA ARG A 123 -11.41 5.02 2.93
C ARG A 123 -12.22 5.25 1.65
N ALA A 124 -13.46 5.68 1.76
CA ALA A 124 -14.31 6.01 0.62
C ALA A 124 -13.72 7.16 -0.22
N ALA A 125 -13.22 8.21 0.43
CA ALA A 125 -12.57 9.32 -0.24
C ALA A 125 -11.29 8.89 -0.97
N LEU A 126 -10.47 8.05 -0.35
CA LEU A 126 -9.26 7.49 -0.97
C LEU A 126 -9.62 6.58 -2.17
N ALA A 127 -10.66 5.75 -2.07
CA ALA A 127 -11.11 4.88 -3.16
C ALA A 127 -11.53 5.67 -4.40
N GLY A 128 -12.02 6.90 -4.25
CA GLY A 128 -12.36 7.82 -5.35
C GLY A 128 -11.15 8.41 -6.10
N LEU A 129 -9.93 8.28 -5.56
CA LEU A 129 -8.73 8.77 -6.23
C LEU A 129 -8.22 7.79 -7.30
N PRO A 130 -7.57 8.27 -8.37
CA PRO A 130 -6.75 7.42 -9.24
C PRO A 130 -5.68 6.67 -8.43
N GLU A 131 -5.36 5.42 -8.82
CA GLU A 131 -4.38 4.57 -8.12
C GLU A 131 -3.07 5.29 -7.79
N ARG A 132 -2.49 5.98 -8.78
CA ARG A 132 -1.22 6.70 -8.59
C ARG A 132 -1.32 7.73 -7.48
N GLN A 133 -2.41 8.47 -7.42
CA GLN A 133 -2.65 9.47 -6.37
C GLN A 133 -2.80 8.81 -5.00
N ARG A 134 -3.52 7.69 -4.91
CA ARG A 134 -3.64 6.92 -3.66
C ARG A 134 -2.27 6.46 -3.15
N VAL A 135 -1.46 5.87 -4.02
CA VAL A 135 -0.11 5.40 -3.67
C VAL A 135 0.78 6.56 -3.23
N VAL A 136 0.77 7.69 -3.96
CA VAL A 136 1.58 8.86 -3.62
C VAL A 136 1.19 9.44 -2.26
N VAL A 137 -0.11 9.61 -1.99
CA VAL A 137 -0.61 10.09 -0.68
C VAL A 137 -0.24 9.12 0.44
N MET A 138 -0.39 7.83 0.21
CA MET A 138 -0.06 6.82 1.21
C MET A 138 1.42 6.86 1.58
N LEU A 139 2.31 6.89 0.59
CA LEU A 139 3.75 6.92 0.83
C LEU A 139 4.20 8.24 1.47
N PHE A 140 3.65 9.38 1.04
CA PHE A 140 4.05 10.68 1.55
C PHE A 140 3.44 10.99 2.93
N ASP A 141 2.11 10.89 3.06
CA ASP A 141 1.39 11.33 4.26
C ASP A 141 1.36 10.27 5.38
N ALA A 142 1.35 8.97 5.04
CA ALA A 142 1.29 7.92 6.05
C ALA A 142 2.66 7.29 6.34
N GLU A 143 3.56 7.18 5.35
CA GLU A 143 4.88 6.57 5.52
C GLU A 143 6.01 7.60 5.65
N GLY A 144 5.76 8.89 5.39
CA GLY A 144 6.73 9.96 5.55
C GLY A 144 7.85 9.99 4.49
N TRP A 145 7.63 9.40 3.31
CA TRP A 145 8.63 9.32 2.26
C TRP A 145 8.86 10.66 1.56
N ALA A 146 10.10 10.93 1.17
CA ALA A 146 10.42 12.10 0.35
C ALA A 146 9.94 11.92 -1.10
N HIS A 147 9.70 13.04 -1.80
CA HIS A 147 9.26 13.01 -3.19
C HIS A 147 10.19 12.21 -4.11
N GLY A 148 11.52 12.33 -3.91
CA GLY A 148 12.52 11.60 -4.69
C GLY A 148 12.46 10.08 -4.48
N GLU A 149 12.20 9.62 -3.26
CA GLU A 149 12.03 8.20 -2.95
C GLU A 149 10.78 7.63 -3.63
N ILE A 150 9.67 8.37 -3.56
CA ILE A 150 8.41 8.01 -4.24
C ILE A 150 8.61 8.02 -5.75
N GLY A 151 9.29 9.03 -6.30
CA GLY A 151 9.62 9.13 -7.71
C GLY A 151 10.44 7.95 -8.19
N GLY A 152 11.48 7.58 -7.44
CA GLY A 152 12.32 6.41 -7.71
C GLY A 152 11.54 5.07 -7.65
N LEU A 153 10.64 4.93 -6.68
CA LEU A 153 9.77 3.75 -6.56
C LEU A 153 8.82 3.61 -7.75
N LEU A 154 8.14 4.70 -8.11
CA LEU A 154 7.09 4.69 -9.13
C LEU A 154 7.62 4.90 -10.56
N GLY A 155 8.90 5.24 -10.72
CA GLY A 155 9.52 5.54 -12.02
C GLY A 155 8.99 6.85 -12.63
N ILE A 156 8.71 7.87 -11.81
CA ILE A 156 8.19 9.18 -12.23
C ILE A 156 9.05 10.32 -11.68
N PRO A 157 9.11 11.47 -12.38
CA PRO A 157 9.85 12.65 -11.88
C PRO A 157 9.26 13.20 -10.58
N ASP A 158 10.10 13.80 -9.73
CA ASP A 158 9.70 14.46 -8.47
C ASP A 158 8.61 15.52 -8.67
N GLY A 159 8.67 16.27 -9.77
CA GLY A 159 7.64 17.25 -10.13
C GLY A 159 6.28 16.60 -10.34
N THR A 160 6.25 15.39 -10.92
CA THR A 160 5.02 14.60 -11.08
C THR A 160 4.50 14.12 -9.73
N VAL A 161 5.38 13.67 -8.82
CA VAL A 161 4.98 13.28 -7.46
C VAL A 161 4.30 14.44 -6.73
N ARG A 162 4.90 15.65 -6.79
CA ARG A 162 4.33 16.86 -6.19
C ARG A 162 2.95 17.22 -6.78
N SER A 163 2.81 17.13 -8.10
CA SER A 163 1.56 17.39 -8.79
C SER A 163 0.47 16.38 -8.39
N GLU A 164 0.80 15.08 -8.39
CA GLU A 164 -0.14 14.03 -7.97
C GLU A 164 -0.58 14.19 -6.50
N LEU A 165 0.36 14.54 -5.61
CA LEU A 165 0.06 14.80 -4.20
C LEU A 165 -0.85 16.02 -4.04
N HIS A 166 -0.59 17.10 -4.79
CA HIS A 166 -1.45 18.29 -4.78
C HIS A 166 -2.89 17.96 -5.23
N HIS A 167 -3.04 17.25 -6.34
CA HIS A 167 -4.34 16.86 -6.87
C HIS A 167 -5.07 15.92 -5.91
N ALA A 168 -4.38 14.92 -5.36
CA ALA A 168 -4.95 14.00 -4.40
C ALA A 168 -5.47 14.71 -3.14
N ARG A 169 -4.66 15.57 -2.53
CA ARG A 169 -5.06 16.33 -1.34
C ARG A 169 -6.22 17.29 -1.61
N ARG A 170 -6.26 17.90 -2.80
CA ARG A 170 -7.39 18.75 -3.21
C ARG A 170 -8.68 17.92 -3.33
N ALA A 171 -8.64 16.78 -4.00
CA ALA A 171 -9.80 15.91 -4.16
C ALA A 171 -10.29 15.37 -2.80
N LEU A 172 -9.37 14.91 -1.94
CA LEU A 172 -9.71 14.44 -0.59
C LEU A 172 -10.39 15.54 0.24
N ARG A 173 -9.85 16.77 0.20
CA ARG A 173 -10.46 17.91 0.91
C ARG A 173 -11.89 18.18 0.44
N GLN A 174 -12.11 18.23 -0.88
CA GLN A 174 -13.44 18.46 -1.45
C GLN A 174 -14.45 17.38 -1.04
N THR A 175 -14.04 16.11 -1.09
CA THR A 175 -14.89 14.97 -0.69
C THR A 175 -15.22 15.02 0.79
N LEU A 176 -14.22 15.28 1.66
CA LEU A 176 -14.41 15.32 3.10
C LEU A 176 -15.23 16.54 3.53
N GLU A 177 -15.01 17.72 2.94
CA GLU A 177 -15.82 18.93 3.21
C GLU A 177 -17.29 18.75 2.80
N GLY A 178 -17.56 18.08 1.67
CA GLY A 178 -18.92 17.71 1.24
C GLY A 178 -19.64 16.87 2.30
N LEU A 179 -18.98 15.86 2.82
CA LEU A 179 -19.53 14.96 3.84
C LEU A 179 -19.82 15.66 5.19
N TRP A 180 -19.10 16.73 5.53
CA TRP A 180 -19.38 17.52 6.74
C TRP A 180 -20.61 18.41 6.58
N LYS A 181 -20.83 18.98 5.38
CA LYS A 181 -21.96 19.86 5.09
C LYS A 181 -23.31 19.12 5.05
N GLU A 182 -23.33 17.86 4.64
CA GLU A 182 -24.56 17.03 4.63
C GLU A 182 -25.05 16.64 6.03
N ARG A 183 -24.25 16.84 7.08
CA ARG A 183 -24.59 16.54 8.47
C ARG A 183 -25.01 17.76 9.31
N SER A 184 -24.94 18.97 8.75
CA SER A 184 -25.34 20.24 9.41
C SER A 184 -26.68 20.69 8.95
#